data_4bf59fdf6b5481845a6cfa4850289848
#
_entry.id   4bf59fdf6b5481845a6cfa4850289848
#
_cell.length_a   1.000
_cell.length_b   1.000
_cell.length_c   1.000
_cell.angle_alpha   90.00
_cell.angle_beta   90.00
_cell.angle_gamma   90.00
#
_symmetry.space_group_name_H-M   'P 1'
#
loop_
_entity.id
_entity.type
_entity.pdbx_description
1 polymer ?
#
loop_
_entity_poly.entity_id
_entity_poly.type
_entity_poly.pdbx_seq_one_letter_code
_entity_poly.pdbx_strand_id
1 'polypeptide(L)'
;MKINEKSPPREYKVGLQNQITIKDCGTVNLEKDEQLTFVQDSGKEYDVTRKNWGYYATPSMNGRLKSFGYSTALVKNSNDRLYIMIIDKEKMDLFESYLNEENQEVVQWFHN
;
A
#
# COMPACT_ATOMS: atom_id res chain seq x y z
N MET A 1 18.03 7.33 -9.81
CA MET A 1 16.67 7.62 -9.30
C MET A 1 16.34 9.10 -9.53
N LYS A 2 15.13 9.37 -10.03
CA LYS A 2 14.62 10.73 -10.19
C LYS A 2 13.35 10.90 -9.39
N ILE A 3 13.27 11.99 -8.62
CA ILE A 3 12.08 12.32 -7.83
C ILE A 3 11.53 13.63 -8.35
N ASN A 4 10.23 13.65 -8.66
CA ASN A 4 9.50 14.86 -9.04
C ASN A 4 8.39 15.09 -8.02
N GLU A 5 8.61 16.03 -7.11
CA GLU A 5 7.61 16.40 -6.12
C GLU A 5 6.53 17.28 -6.75
N LYS A 6 5.30 17.08 -6.33
CA LYS A 6 4.18 17.98 -6.62
C LYS A 6 3.97 18.89 -5.44
N SER A 7 4.27 20.17 -5.61
CA SER A 7 4.14 21.17 -4.56
C SER A 7 3.34 22.37 -5.10
N PRO A 8 2.07 22.54 -4.67
CA PRO A 8 1.36 21.69 -3.71
C PRO A 8 1.00 20.29 -4.26
N PRO A 9 0.74 19.31 -3.38
CA PRO A 9 0.30 18.00 -3.83
C PRO A 9 -1.01 18.08 -4.62
N ARG A 10 -1.18 17.17 -5.58
CA ARG A 10 -2.45 17.04 -6.31
C ARG A 10 -3.46 16.33 -5.40
N GLU A 11 -4.57 16.97 -5.10
CA GLU A 11 -5.61 16.39 -4.28
C GLU A 11 -6.74 15.82 -5.13
N TYR A 12 -7.27 14.67 -4.72
CA TYR A 12 -8.48 14.10 -5.32
C TYR A 12 -9.25 13.28 -4.29
N LYS A 13 -10.53 13.11 -4.55
CA LYS A 13 -11.44 12.42 -3.64
C LYS A 13 -11.68 10.99 -4.10
N VAL A 14 -11.69 10.09 -3.13
CA VAL A 14 -12.02 8.67 -3.33
C VAL A 14 -12.93 8.18 -2.22
N GLY A 15 -13.33 6.92 -2.30
CA GLY A 15 -14.22 6.28 -1.35
C GLY A 15 -15.67 6.30 -1.85
N LEU A 16 -16.54 5.50 -1.23
CA LEU A 16 -17.94 5.36 -1.62
C LEU A 16 -18.67 6.69 -1.63
N GLN A 17 -18.35 7.58 -0.69
CA GLN A 17 -19.01 8.88 -0.53
C GLN A 17 -18.08 10.05 -0.85
N ASN A 18 -16.99 9.80 -1.55
CA ASN A 18 -15.96 10.79 -1.87
C ASN A 18 -15.46 11.58 -0.65
N GLN A 19 -15.36 10.90 0.49
CA GLN A 19 -15.00 11.53 1.76
C GLN A 19 -13.51 11.43 2.08
N ILE A 20 -12.76 10.61 1.32
CA ILE A 20 -11.33 10.43 1.53
C ILE A 20 -10.57 11.30 0.54
N THR A 21 -9.69 12.18 1.05
CA THR A 21 -8.82 12.99 0.20
C THR A 21 -7.45 12.33 0.10
N ILE A 22 -7.06 11.98 -1.11
CA ILE A 22 -5.71 11.51 -1.39
C ILE A 22 -4.87 12.69 -1.86
N LYS A 23 -3.65 12.78 -1.34
CA LYS A 23 -2.67 13.79 -1.73
C LYS A 23 -1.55 13.11 -2.52
N ASP A 24 -1.56 13.33 -3.82
CA ASP A 24 -0.51 12.82 -4.71
C ASP A 24 0.70 13.76 -4.62
N CYS A 25 1.74 13.29 -3.94
CA CYS A 25 2.91 14.10 -3.63
C CYS A 25 3.99 14.07 -4.71
N GLY A 26 3.80 13.29 -5.76
CA GLY A 26 4.78 13.26 -6.83
C GLY A 26 5.04 11.88 -7.40
N THR A 27 6.12 11.80 -8.18
CA THR A 27 6.55 10.58 -8.84
C THR A 27 7.98 10.26 -8.50
N VAL A 28 8.29 8.97 -8.46
CA VAL A 28 9.65 8.46 -8.30
C VAL A 28 9.96 7.55 -9.49
N ASN A 29 11.03 7.86 -10.22
CA ASN A 29 11.50 7.03 -11.32
C ASN A 29 12.75 6.27 -10.86
N LEU A 30 12.60 4.97 -10.65
CA LEU A 30 13.70 4.07 -10.29
C LEU A 30 14.30 3.46 -11.55
N GLU A 31 15.60 3.28 -11.57
CA GLU A 31 16.27 2.47 -12.58
C GLU A 31 16.27 1.00 -12.16
N LYS A 32 16.67 0.13 -13.08
CA LYS A 32 16.77 -1.31 -12.82
C LYS A 32 17.57 -1.57 -11.54
N ASP A 33 17.03 -2.42 -10.66
CA ASP A 33 17.64 -2.86 -9.40
C ASP A 33 17.81 -1.76 -8.36
N GLU A 34 17.13 -0.63 -8.54
CA GLU A 34 17.03 0.38 -7.50
C GLU A 34 15.81 0.09 -6.60
N GLN A 35 15.98 0.35 -5.32
CA GLN A 35 14.97 0.15 -4.28
C GLN A 35 14.59 1.47 -3.63
N LEU A 36 13.31 1.60 -3.27
CA LEU A 36 12.82 2.69 -2.45
C LEU A 36 12.10 2.12 -1.25
N THR A 37 12.33 2.71 -0.07
CA THR A 37 11.74 2.27 1.19
C THR A 37 10.75 3.30 1.69
N PHE A 38 9.54 2.83 2.06
CA PHE A 38 8.51 3.63 2.72
C PHE A 38 8.58 3.32 4.21
N VAL A 39 8.62 4.36 5.04
CA VAL A 39 8.82 4.23 6.48
C VAL A 39 7.65 4.85 7.21
N GLN A 40 7.07 4.11 8.16
CA GLN A 40 6.05 4.65 9.06
C GLN A 40 6.71 5.23 10.32
N ASP A 41 5.98 6.08 11.05
CA ASP A 41 6.47 6.71 12.26
C ASP A 41 6.92 5.69 13.31
N SER A 42 6.32 4.50 13.31
CA SER A 42 6.69 3.39 14.18
C SER A 42 8.07 2.78 13.85
N GLY A 43 8.65 3.13 12.71
CA GLY A 43 9.88 2.53 12.20
C GLY A 43 9.65 1.32 11.30
N LYS A 44 8.41 0.88 11.13
CA LYS A 44 8.09 -0.22 10.20
C LYS A 44 8.32 0.24 8.76
N GLU A 45 8.83 -0.68 7.95
CA GLU A 45 9.25 -0.37 6.58
C GLU A 45 8.60 -1.29 5.57
N TYR A 46 8.33 -0.72 4.41
CA TYR A 46 7.89 -1.45 3.22
C TYR A 46 8.65 -0.91 2.03
N ASP A 47 9.35 -1.78 1.31
CA ASP A 47 10.15 -1.34 0.17
C ASP A 47 9.79 -2.07 -1.11
N VAL A 48 10.09 -1.41 -2.23
CA VAL A 48 9.78 -1.87 -3.57
C VAL A 48 11.04 -1.75 -4.42
N THR A 49 11.33 -2.78 -5.20
CA THR A 49 12.46 -2.81 -6.12
C THR A 49 11.97 -2.77 -7.55
N ARG A 50 12.58 -1.92 -8.38
CA ARG A 50 12.36 -1.89 -9.81
C ARG A 50 13.20 -2.94 -10.52
N LYS A 51 12.55 -3.71 -11.40
CA LYS A 51 13.22 -4.65 -12.32
C LYS A 51 12.93 -4.23 -13.76
N ASN A 52 13.65 -4.78 -14.73
CA ASN A 52 13.35 -4.51 -16.13
C ASN A 52 12.00 -5.07 -16.61
N TRP A 53 11.42 -6.00 -15.84
CA TRP A 53 10.10 -6.57 -16.13
C TRP A 53 8.96 -5.97 -15.27
N GLY A 54 9.27 -5.03 -14.35
CA GLY A 54 8.27 -4.40 -13.49
C GLY A 54 8.79 -4.14 -12.09
N TYR A 55 7.96 -4.41 -11.10
CA TYR A 55 8.28 -4.17 -9.69
C TYR A 55 7.95 -5.39 -8.85
N TYR A 56 8.63 -5.53 -7.71
CA TYR A 56 8.20 -6.45 -6.69
C TYR A 56 8.40 -5.84 -5.29
N ALA A 57 7.58 -6.30 -4.35
CA ALA A 57 7.76 -5.95 -2.95
C ALA A 57 9.00 -6.67 -2.44
N THR A 58 10.00 -5.93 -1.99
CA THR A 58 11.28 -6.49 -1.61
C THR A 58 11.21 -7.39 -0.38
N PRO A 59 10.45 -7.03 0.69
CA PRO A 59 10.35 -7.91 1.85
C PRO A 59 9.44 -9.10 1.53
N SER A 60 9.93 -10.30 1.81
CA SER A 60 9.11 -11.49 1.63
C SER A 60 7.96 -11.51 2.64
N MET A 61 6.80 -12.01 2.21
CA MET A 61 5.60 -12.07 3.06
C MET A 61 5.78 -12.98 4.26
N ASN A 62 6.60 -14.01 4.15
CA ASN A 62 6.90 -14.95 5.24
C ASN A 62 8.23 -14.66 5.94
N GLY A 63 8.87 -13.57 5.61
CA GLY A 63 10.15 -13.14 6.20
C GLY A 63 10.05 -11.76 6.81
N ARG A 64 10.75 -10.77 6.20
CA ARG A 64 10.89 -9.43 6.78
C ARG A 64 9.55 -8.69 6.91
N LEU A 65 8.62 -8.87 5.97
CA LEU A 65 7.30 -8.25 6.06
C LEU A 65 6.56 -8.75 7.29
N LYS A 66 6.59 -10.07 7.51
CA LYS A 66 6.00 -10.69 8.70
C LYS A 66 6.68 -10.21 9.98
N SER A 67 8.01 -10.04 9.97
CA SER A 67 8.77 -9.58 11.13
C SER A 67 8.35 -8.18 11.59
N PHE A 68 7.96 -7.32 10.65
CA PHE A 68 7.41 -6.00 10.97
C PHE A 68 5.94 -6.05 11.38
N GLY A 69 5.31 -7.23 11.34
CA GLY A 69 3.91 -7.37 11.72
C GLY A 69 2.93 -6.95 10.63
N TYR A 70 3.35 -6.99 9.36
CA TYR A 70 2.46 -6.73 8.22
C TYR A 70 1.86 -8.00 7.66
N SER A 71 0.62 -7.91 7.23
CA SER A 71 -0.05 -8.93 6.41
C SER A 71 -0.45 -8.31 5.07
N THR A 72 -0.41 -9.13 4.03
CA THR A 72 -0.83 -8.73 2.69
C THR A 72 -2.17 -9.34 2.37
N ALA A 73 -3.08 -8.56 1.81
CA ALA A 73 -4.41 -9.01 1.43
C ALA A 73 -4.77 -8.60 0.01
N LEU A 74 -5.54 -9.45 -0.65
CA LEU A 74 -6.25 -9.12 -1.87
C LEU A 74 -7.65 -8.66 -1.47
N VAL A 75 -8.01 -7.43 -1.81
CA VAL A 75 -9.25 -6.78 -1.38
C VAL A 75 -10.08 -6.41 -2.60
N LYS A 76 -11.39 -6.64 -2.52
CA LYS A 76 -12.33 -6.33 -3.60
C LYS A 76 -13.30 -5.24 -3.14
N ASN A 77 -13.54 -4.25 -4.00
CA ASN A 77 -14.56 -3.24 -3.73
C ASN A 77 -15.91 -3.64 -4.32
N SER A 78 -16.92 -2.79 -4.14
CA SER A 78 -18.29 -3.07 -4.60
C SER A 78 -18.43 -3.09 -6.12
N ASN A 79 -17.45 -2.59 -6.86
CA ASN A 79 -17.41 -2.63 -8.32
C ASN A 79 -16.54 -3.77 -8.85
N ASP A 80 -16.24 -4.75 -8.01
CA ASP A 80 -15.39 -5.92 -8.33
C ASP A 80 -13.95 -5.57 -8.72
N ARG A 81 -13.47 -4.39 -8.35
CA ARG A 81 -12.06 -4.02 -8.54
C ARG A 81 -11.22 -4.60 -7.42
N LEU A 82 -10.04 -5.10 -7.79
CA LEU A 82 -9.14 -5.80 -6.88
C LEU A 82 -7.93 -4.93 -6.55
N TYR A 83 -7.58 -4.91 -5.26
CA TYR A 83 -6.46 -4.13 -4.74
C TYR A 83 -5.58 -5.00 -3.86
N ILE A 84 -4.28 -4.74 -3.89
CA ILE A 84 -3.32 -5.32 -2.94
C ILE A 84 -3.14 -4.34 -1.80
N MET A 85 -3.38 -4.80 -0.57
CA MET A 85 -3.24 -3.98 0.62
C MET A 85 -2.26 -4.60 1.60
N ILE A 86 -1.49 -3.75 2.26
CA ILE A 86 -0.52 -4.13 3.28
C ILE A 86 -1.04 -3.61 4.60
N ILE A 87 -1.31 -4.50 5.54
CA ILE A 87 -1.99 -4.15 6.78
C ILE A 87 -1.07 -4.38 7.98
N ASP A 88 -0.93 -3.35 8.82
CA ASP A 88 -0.29 -3.48 10.11
C ASP A 88 -1.22 -4.27 11.03
N LYS A 89 -0.78 -5.44 11.49
CA LYS A 89 -1.60 -6.33 12.34
C LYS A 89 -2.03 -5.66 13.64
N GLU A 90 -1.24 -4.73 14.15
CA GLU A 90 -1.60 -3.97 15.35
C GLU A 90 -2.75 -3.00 15.10
N LYS A 91 -3.10 -2.76 13.85
CA LYS A 91 -4.15 -1.82 13.42
C LYS A 91 -5.27 -2.53 12.66
N MET A 92 -5.46 -3.80 12.93
CA MET A 92 -6.49 -4.60 12.25
C MET A 92 -7.89 -4.02 12.45
N ASP A 93 -8.18 -3.47 13.63
CA ASP A 93 -9.48 -2.85 13.90
C ASP A 93 -9.76 -1.66 12.98
N LEU A 94 -8.74 -0.84 12.71
CA LEU A 94 -8.86 0.28 11.77
C LEU A 94 -9.10 -0.21 10.34
N PHE A 95 -8.42 -1.28 9.97
CA PHE A 95 -8.59 -1.88 8.65
C PHE A 95 -10.00 -2.44 8.47
N GLU A 96 -10.52 -3.16 9.45
CA GLU A 96 -11.87 -3.71 9.41
C GLU A 96 -12.93 -2.61 9.34
N SER A 97 -12.75 -1.52 10.09
CA SER A 97 -13.62 -0.35 9.99
C SER A 97 -13.59 0.27 8.60
N TYR A 98 -12.40 0.39 8.01
CA TYR A 98 -12.24 0.89 6.65
C TYR A 98 -13.00 0.01 5.64
N LEU A 99 -12.86 -1.32 5.75
CA LEU A 99 -13.57 -2.25 4.86
C LEU A 99 -15.08 -2.09 4.96
N ASN A 100 -15.60 -1.95 6.18
CA ASN A 100 -17.03 -1.77 6.40
C ASN A 100 -17.53 -0.43 5.82
N GLU A 101 -16.82 0.65 6.07
CA GLU A 101 -17.20 1.98 5.59
C GLU A 101 -17.17 2.06 4.06
N GLU A 102 -16.21 1.37 3.43
CA GLU A 102 -16.02 1.42 1.98
C GLU A 102 -16.68 0.25 1.26
N ASN A 103 -17.42 -0.59 1.97
CA ASN A 103 -18.10 -1.76 1.42
C ASN A 103 -17.14 -2.63 0.60
N GLN A 104 -16.02 -2.96 1.23
CA GLN A 104 -14.97 -3.80 0.66
C GLN A 104 -14.84 -5.08 1.45
N GLU A 105 -14.27 -6.11 0.83
CA GLU A 105 -14.04 -7.39 1.48
C GLU A 105 -12.68 -7.98 1.12
N VAL A 106 -12.08 -8.71 2.05
CA VAL A 106 -10.87 -9.46 1.81
C VAL A 106 -11.25 -10.72 1.02
N VAL A 107 -10.67 -10.86 -0.17
CA VAL A 107 -10.83 -12.05 -1.00
C VAL A 107 -9.86 -13.13 -0.54
N GLN A 108 -8.64 -12.74 -0.22
CA GLN A 108 -7.60 -13.68 0.17
C GLN A 108 -6.55 -12.97 1.03
N TRP A 109 -6.11 -13.63 2.09
CA TRP A 109 -4.92 -13.26 2.85
C TRP A 109 -3.73 -14.05 2.33
N PHE A 110 -2.57 -13.38 2.20
CA PHE A 110 -1.31 -14.01 1.83
C PHE A 110 -0.42 -14.10 3.08
N HIS A 111 -0.14 -15.30 3.54
CA HIS A 111 0.71 -15.55 4.71
C HIS A 111 0.28 -14.78 5.98
N ASN A 112 -0.77 -15.23 6.55
CA ASN A 112 -1.22 -14.72 7.85
C ASN A 112 -0.34 -15.22 8.99
#